data_c9a6434e601fef556a0217f1a27562fd
#
_entry.id   c9a6434e601fef556a0217f1a27562fd
#
_cell.length_a   1.000
_cell.length_b   1.000
_cell.length_c   1.000
_cell.angle_alpha   90.00
_cell.angle_beta   90.00
_cell.angle_gamma   90.00
#
_symmetry.space_group_name_H-M   'P 1'
#
loop_
_entity.id
_entity.type
_entity.pdbx_description
1 polymer ?
#
loop_
_entity_poly.entity_id
_entity_poly.type
_entity_poly.pdbx_seq_one_letter_code
_entity_poly.pdbx_strand_id
1 'polypeptide(L)'
;MVILKLKLELNPKDKMTPIERAKAISNGDDYDRIAIDPFLGEIKARYIGKNTREYWLSEDNLVEAEVKAFNRFSADGMGVGPNAYGIAEAIGIIPYYPEQGLIYVEKHKIDAIEEVDNLDIINLDSGNLRMYYNATARLRELGDGICPVGASLSGPLTLAAFVLGTEKLLKAMIRKPDQVHKFLKYIEECLKLVIDEFSKLDISFSMADPIASNTMISPRMYKKYAFPYSKNICDYVIEKTGKAPSYHVCGNTEKSWEDIKKIDFGLFSIDNEMDIEKTCEFFKTTHAIAGNVDPVAIICNGTKDMIEQEVIRCIKAGKKCEKGYVLTPGCNLPLSTSDENIDAFMDAGRKYSKKIMDGKI
;
A
#
# COMPACT_ATOMS: atom_id res chain seq x y z
N MET A 1 -11.88 -20.66 -26.30
CA MET A 1 -11.84 -19.67 -25.18
C MET A 1 -11.56 -18.32 -25.82
N VAL A 2 -12.55 -17.43 -25.84
CA VAL A 2 -12.34 -16.05 -26.37
C VAL A 2 -11.47 -15.34 -25.34
N ILE A 3 -10.22 -15.09 -25.65
CA ILE A 3 -9.37 -14.21 -24.84
C ILE A 3 -10.00 -12.80 -24.98
N LEU A 4 -10.81 -12.42 -24.01
CA LEU A 4 -11.26 -11.03 -23.89
C LEU A 4 -9.98 -10.18 -23.81
N LYS A 5 -9.80 -9.34 -24.84
CA LYS A 5 -8.65 -8.43 -24.88
C LYS A 5 -8.91 -7.37 -23.79
N LEU A 6 -8.29 -7.57 -22.61
CA LEU A 6 -8.39 -6.62 -21.52
C LEU A 6 -7.89 -5.25 -21.99
N LYS A 7 -8.61 -4.20 -21.62
CA LYS A 7 -8.29 -2.81 -21.96
C LYS A 7 -8.64 -1.92 -20.79
N LEU A 8 -7.79 -0.94 -20.52
CA LEU A 8 -8.12 0.13 -19.58
C LEU A 8 -9.03 1.15 -20.25
N GLU A 9 -10.10 1.50 -19.55
CA GLU A 9 -11.06 2.51 -19.96
C GLU A 9 -11.23 3.50 -18.80
N LEU A 10 -11.05 4.78 -19.11
CA LEU A 10 -11.22 5.84 -18.12
C LEU A 10 -12.70 5.95 -17.73
N ASN A 11 -12.99 6.13 -16.44
CA ASN A 11 -14.33 6.44 -15.98
C ASN A 11 -14.79 7.75 -16.64
N PRO A 12 -16.00 7.79 -17.24
CA PRO A 12 -16.47 8.97 -17.99
C PRO A 12 -16.61 10.25 -17.14
N LYS A 13 -16.53 10.15 -15.81
CA LYS A 13 -16.50 11.31 -14.91
C LYS A 13 -15.12 11.96 -14.78
N ASP A 14 -14.04 11.28 -15.19
CA ASP A 14 -12.68 11.81 -15.20
C ASP A 14 -12.34 12.41 -16.57
N LYS A 15 -11.59 13.51 -16.59
CA LYS A 15 -11.18 14.22 -17.80
C LYS A 15 -9.74 13.97 -18.18
N MET A 16 -8.95 13.46 -17.24
CA MET A 16 -7.53 13.14 -17.39
C MET A 16 -7.26 11.71 -16.95
N THR A 17 -6.34 11.06 -17.63
CA THR A 17 -5.78 9.80 -17.13
C THR A 17 -4.97 10.05 -15.86
N PRO A 18 -4.74 9.03 -15.02
CA PRO A 18 -3.85 9.13 -13.87
C PRO A 18 -2.47 9.70 -14.18
N ILE A 19 -1.86 9.30 -15.31
CA ILE A 19 -0.54 9.81 -15.74
C ILE A 19 -0.61 11.28 -16.14
N GLU A 20 -1.61 11.69 -16.94
CA GLU A 20 -1.81 13.10 -17.31
C GLU A 20 -2.03 13.98 -16.08
N ARG A 21 -2.85 13.50 -15.13
CA ARG A 21 -3.13 14.20 -13.88
C ARG A 21 -1.89 14.36 -13.02
N ALA A 22 -1.13 13.28 -12.82
CA ALA A 22 0.12 13.32 -12.06
C ALA A 22 1.12 14.30 -12.68
N LYS A 23 1.24 14.31 -14.01
CA LYS A 23 2.11 15.24 -14.74
C LYS A 23 1.64 16.69 -14.60
N ALA A 24 0.33 16.94 -14.77
CA ALA A 24 -0.23 18.28 -14.62
C ALA A 24 -0.01 18.84 -13.21
N ILE A 25 -0.29 18.03 -12.16
CA ILE A 25 -0.04 18.42 -10.77
C ILE A 25 1.46 18.73 -10.53
N SER A 26 2.35 17.87 -11.03
CA SER A 26 3.80 18.05 -10.87
C SER A 26 4.33 19.31 -11.56
N ASN A 27 3.77 19.68 -12.70
CA ASN A 27 4.16 20.86 -13.47
C ASN A 27 3.50 22.16 -12.97
N GLY A 28 2.50 22.07 -12.08
CA GLY A 28 1.66 23.22 -11.70
C GLY A 28 0.66 23.62 -12.78
N ASP A 29 0.38 22.73 -13.75
CA ASP A 29 -0.63 22.91 -14.79
C ASP A 29 -2.04 22.71 -14.22
N ASP A 30 -3.08 23.04 -15.02
CA ASP A 30 -4.47 22.76 -14.64
C ASP A 30 -4.75 21.25 -14.67
N TYR A 31 -5.52 20.78 -13.69
CA TYR A 31 -5.89 19.35 -13.52
C TYR A 31 -7.37 19.21 -13.15
N ASP A 32 -7.95 18.06 -13.44
CA ASP A 32 -9.38 17.82 -13.19
C ASP A 32 -9.71 17.57 -11.70
N ARG A 33 -8.85 16.85 -10.98
CA ARG A 33 -8.96 16.52 -9.56
C ARG A 33 -7.61 16.14 -8.97
N ILE A 34 -7.48 16.03 -7.63
CA ILE A 34 -6.32 15.39 -7.00
C ILE A 34 -6.33 13.89 -7.27
N ALA A 35 -5.21 13.21 -6.97
CA ALA A 35 -5.14 11.76 -7.00
C ALA A 35 -6.05 11.14 -5.92
N ILE A 36 -6.72 10.03 -6.27
CA ILE A 36 -7.65 9.29 -5.40
C ILE A 36 -7.40 7.79 -5.55
N ASP A 37 -7.29 7.07 -4.43
CA ASP A 37 -7.25 5.61 -4.42
C ASP A 37 -8.20 5.06 -3.35
N PRO A 38 -9.18 4.23 -3.70
CA PRO A 38 -10.15 3.70 -2.75
C PRO A 38 -9.64 2.51 -1.91
N PHE A 39 -8.41 2.05 -2.07
CA PHE A 39 -7.81 0.91 -1.35
C PHE A 39 -8.72 -0.32 -1.28
N LEU A 40 -9.13 -0.81 -2.44
CA LEU A 40 -10.13 -1.87 -2.57
C LEU A 40 -9.69 -3.24 -2.03
N GLY A 41 -8.38 -3.52 -2.02
CA GLY A 41 -7.88 -4.82 -1.59
C GLY A 41 -8.61 -5.99 -2.30
N GLU A 42 -9.07 -6.96 -1.53
CA GLU A 42 -9.76 -8.16 -2.00
C GLU A 42 -11.18 -7.90 -2.54
N ILE A 43 -11.74 -6.72 -2.32
CA ILE A 43 -13.03 -6.31 -2.94
C ILE A 43 -13.01 -6.51 -4.46
N LYS A 44 -11.85 -6.34 -5.10
CA LYS A 44 -11.67 -6.49 -6.55
C LYS A 44 -12.13 -7.86 -7.07
N ALA A 45 -12.02 -8.92 -6.26
CA ALA A 45 -12.45 -10.27 -6.63
C ALA A 45 -13.92 -10.32 -7.09
N ARG A 46 -14.80 -9.54 -6.46
CA ARG A 46 -16.24 -9.54 -6.81
C ARG A 46 -16.53 -8.98 -8.19
N TYR A 47 -15.67 -8.09 -8.74
CA TYR A 47 -15.87 -7.52 -10.09
C TYR A 47 -15.62 -8.52 -11.21
N ILE A 48 -15.00 -9.66 -10.89
CA ILE A 48 -14.79 -10.78 -11.79
C ILE A 48 -15.61 -12.03 -11.41
N GLY A 49 -16.50 -11.91 -10.41
CA GLY A 49 -17.34 -13.01 -9.92
C GLY A 49 -16.55 -14.13 -9.23
N LYS A 50 -15.42 -13.79 -8.60
CA LYS A 50 -14.52 -14.70 -7.92
C LYS A 50 -14.55 -14.49 -6.42
N ASN A 51 -14.19 -15.54 -5.66
CA ASN A 51 -13.93 -15.43 -4.23
C ASN A 51 -12.47 -15.00 -3.96
N THR A 52 -12.14 -14.70 -2.70
CA THR A 52 -10.82 -14.21 -2.30
C THR A 52 -9.70 -15.20 -2.64
N ARG A 53 -9.95 -16.51 -2.44
CA ARG A 53 -8.97 -17.55 -2.75
C ARG A 53 -8.67 -17.63 -4.24
N GLU A 54 -9.70 -17.65 -5.09
CA GLU A 54 -9.55 -17.69 -6.55
C GLU A 54 -8.82 -16.45 -7.07
N TYR A 55 -9.11 -15.28 -6.46
CA TYR A 55 -8.45 -14.02 -6.79
C TYR A 55 -6.93 -14.09 -6.53
N TRP A 56 -6.52 -14.51 -5.34
CA TRP A 56 -5.11 -14.48 -4.95
C TRP A 56 -4.26 -15.58 -5.59
N LEU A 57 -4.84 -16.68 -6.03
CA LEU A 57 -4.11 -17.85 -6.54
C LEU A 57 -4.11 -17.95 -8.07
N SER A 58 -4.45 -16.86 -8.77
CA SER A 58 -4.48 -16.86 -10.25
C SER A 58 -3.97 -15.54 -10.81
N GLU A 59 -2.92 -15.61 -11.61
CA GLU A 59 -2.39 -14.47 -12.36
C GLU A 59 -3.47 -13.78 -13.19
N ASP A 60 -4.27 -14.55 -13.94
CA ASP A 60 -5.35 -14.01 -14.76
C ASP A 60 -6.40 -13.27 -13.93
N ASN A 61 -6.81 -13.84 -12.79
CA ASN A 61 -7.79 -13.20 -11.92
C ASN A 61 -7.25 -11.92 -11.30
N LEU A 62 -5.98 -11.88 -10.89
CA LEU A 62 -5.33 -10.68 -10.37
C LEU A 62 -5.37 -9.54 -11.42
N VAL A 63 -4.97 -9.83 -12.65
CA VAL A 63 -4.94 -8.85 -13.73
C VAL A 63 -6.35 -8.42 -14.14
N GLU A 64 -7.28 -9.35 -14.33
CA GLU A 64 -8.65 -9.02 -14.73
C GLU A 64 -9.37 -8.19 -13.68
N ALA A 65 -9.24 -8.55 -12.41
CA ALA A 65 -9.86 -7.82 -11.30
C ALA A 65 -9.34 -6.38 -11.19
N GLU A 66 -8.04 -6.19 -11.38
CA GLU A 66 -7.42 -4.85 -11.38
C GLU A 66 -7.93 -3.98 -12.53
N VAL A 67 -7.99 -4.54 -13.75
CA VAL A 67 -8.54 -3.85 -14.93
C VAL A 67 -10.01 -3.48 -14.72
N LYS A 68 -10.83 -4.40 -14.21
CA LYS A 68 -12.25 -4.13 -13.93
C LYS A 68 -12.44 -3.04 -12.87
N ALA A 69 -11.63 -3.07 -11.80
CA ALA A 69 -11.66 -2.05 -10.77
C ALA A 69 -11.24 -0.69 -11.32
N PHE A 70 -10.17 -0.64 -12.13
CA PHE A 70 -9.75 0.60 -12.78
C PHE A 70 -10.84 1.16 -13.69
N ASN A 71 -11.43 0.34 -14.57
CA ASN A 71 -12.48 0.78 -15.51
C ASN A 71 -13.72 1.32 -14.77
N ARG A 72 -13.99 0.81 -13.56
CA ARG A 72 -15.09 1.32 -12.73
C ARG A 72 -14.74 2.63 -12.03
N PHE A 73 -13.58 2.70 -11.37
CA PHE A 73 -13.26 3.78 -10.44
C PHE A 73 -12.23 4.78 -10.96
N SER A 74 -11.35 4.38 -11.88
CA SER A 74 -10.19 5.16 -12.35
C SER A 74 -9.34 5.66 -11.16
N ALA A 75 -8.96 4.72 -10.29
CA ALA A 75 -7.97 4.98 -9.25
C ALA A 75 -6.65 5.46 -9.87
N ASP A 76 -5.89 6.28 -9.14
CA ASP A 76 -4.66 6.89 -9.67
C ASP A 76 -3.42 5.98 -9.59
N GLY A 77 -3.61 4.70 -9.30
CA GLY A 77 -2.59 3.66 -9.32
C GLY A 77 -3.20 2.28 -9.47
N MET A 78 -2.42 1.34 -9.98
CA MET A 78 -2.76 -0.09 -10.06
C MET A 78 -1.64 -0.94 -9.48
N GLY A 79 -1.97 -2.11 -8.92
CA GLY A 79 -0.99 -3.07 -8.43
C GLY A 79 -1.60 -4.29 -7.77
N VAL A 80 -0.88 -5.42 -7.82
CA VAL A 80 -1.39 -6.72 -7.38
C VAL A 80 -0.52 -7.45 -6.34
N GLY A 81 0.54 -6.84 -5.90
CA GLY A 81 1.42 -7.48 -4.92
C GLY A 81 2.90 -7.25 -5.25
N PRO A 82 3.82 -8.09 -4.71
CA PRO A 82 3.60 -9.36 -3.98
C PRO A 82 3.05 -9.25 -2.55
N ASN A 83 2.93 -8.07 -1.96
CA ASN A 83 2.49 -7.79 -0.59
C ASN A 83 3.23 -8.58 0.51
N ALA A 84 2.79 -8.46 1.76
CA ALA A 84 3.44 -9.13 2.89
C ALA A 84 3.30 -10.66 2.82
N TYR A 85 2.15 -11.17 2.41
CA TYR A 85 1.89 -12.61 2.36
C TYR A 85 2.68 -13.30 1.25
N GLY A 86 2.74 -12.74 0.04
CA GLY A 86 3.48 -13.32 -1.07
C GLY A 86 4.99 -13.37 -0.81
N ILE A 87 5.56 -12.34 -0.15
CA ILE A 87 6.98 -12.33 0.22
C ILE A 87 7.24 -13.31 1.36
N ALA A 88 6.38 -13.35 2.39
CA ALA A 88 6.52 -14.29 3.50
C ALA A 88 6.37 -15.76 3.05
N GLU A 89 5.45 -16.03 2.11
CA GLU A 89 5.28 -17.35 1.47
C GLU A 89 6.56 -17.78 0.74
N ALA A 90 7.20 -16.85 0.03
CA ALA A 90 8.49 -17.12 -0.60
C ALA A 90 9.59 -17.48 0.41
N ILE A 91 9.56 -16.90 1.61
CA ILE A 91 10.47 -17.27 2.72
C ILE A 91 10.10 -18.64 3.30
N GLY A 92 8.84 -19.08 3.13
CA GLY A 92 8.38 -20.43 3.49
C GLY A 92 7.38 -20.49 4.63
N ILE A 93 6.61 -19.41 4.90
CA ILE A 93 5.38 -19.55 5.69
C ILE A 93 4.34 -20.35 4.91
N ILE A 94 3.32 -20.84 5.60
CA ILE A 94 2.12 -21.38 4.97
C ILE A 94 0.99 -20.38 5.19
N PRO A 95 0.58 -19.62 4.14
CA PRO A 95 -0.58 -18.76 4.22
C PRO A 95 -1.86 -19.58 4.02
N TYR A 96 -2.93 -19.22 4.71
CA TYR A 96 -4.27 -19.70 4.42
C TYR A 96 -5.01 -18.68 3.56
N TYR A 97 -5.53 -19.13 2.44
CA TYR A 97 -6.34 -18.35 1.50
C TYR A 97 -7.82 -18.75 1.68
N PRO A 98 -8.62 -17.97 2.44
CA PRO A 98 -10.04 -18.28 2.63
C PRO A 98 -10.84 -17.99 1.34
N GLU A 99 -11.97 -18.65 1.17
CA GLU A 99 -12.93 -18.30 0.11
C GLU A 99 -13.60 -16.94 0.40
N GLN A 100 -13.86 -16.66 1.68
CA GLN A 100 -14.38 -15.39 2.17
C GLN A 100 -13.54 -14.92 3.36
N GLY A 101 -13.06 -13.66 3.29
CA GLY A 101 -12.23 -13.09 4.34
C GLY A 101 -10.83 -12.72 3.85
N LEU A 102 -9.98 -12.38 4.79
CA LEU A 102 -8.61 -11.95 4.53
C LEU A 102 -7.64 -13.13 4.68
N ILE A 103 -6.53 -13.09 3.93
CA ILE A 103 -5.43 -14.04 4.09
C ILE A 103 -4.86 -13.92 5.50
N TYR A 104 -4.43 -15.03 6.06
CA TYR A 104 -3.66 -15.05 7.32
C TYR A 104 -2.55 -16.09 7.29
N VAL A 105 -1.59 -15.97 8.21
CA VAL A 105 -0.51 -16.94 8.37
C VAL A 105 -1.03 -18.15 9.13
N GLU A 106 -1.18 -19.30 8.46
CA GLU A 106 -1.58 -20.56 9.08
C GLU A 106 -0.40 -21.19 9.85
N LYS A 107 0.82 -21.12 9.26
CA LYS A 107 2.03 -21.63 9.89
C LYS A 107 3.21 -20.72 9.63
N HIS A 108 3.88 -20.30 10.69
CA HIS A 108 5.15 -19.57 10.61
C HIS A 108 6.28 -20.47 10.09
N LYS A 109 7.30 -19.87 9.49
CA LYS A 109 8.45 -20.61 8.95
C LYS A 109 9.38 -21.14 10.04
N ILE A 110 9.58 -20.36 11.10
CA ILE A 110 10.46 -20.69 12.22
C ILE A 110 9.71 -20.57 13.54
N ASP A 111 10.09 -21.41 14.51
CA ASP A 111 9.49 -21.43 15.84
C ASP A 111 10.34 -20.68 16.89
N ALA A 112 11.63 -20.53 16.64
CA ALA A 112 12.56 -19.81 17.48
C ALA A 112 13.47 -18.91 16.64
N ILE A 113 13.86 -17.76 17.20
CA ILE A 113 14.67 -16.76 16.45
C ILE A 113 16.08 -17.30 16.11
N GLU A 114 16.56 -18.30 16.82
CA GLU A 114 17.83 -18.98 16.55
C GLU A 114 17.84 -19.76 15.23
N GLU A 115 16.67 -20.12 14.73
CA GLU A 115 16.52 -20.84 13.45
C GLU A 115 16.77 -19.95 12.22
N VAL A 116 16.94 -18.65 12.41
CA VAL A 116 17.27 -17.70 11.33
C VAL A 116 18.50 -18.13 10.54
N ASP A 117 19.46 -18.78 11.20
CA ASP A 117 20.70 -19.25 10.56
C ASP A 117 20.47 -20.39 9.53
N ASN A 118 19.31 -21.01 9.58
CA ASN A 118 18.90 -22.10 8.69
C ASN A 118 17.98 -21.64 7.56
N LEU A 119 17.73 -20.33 7.43
CA LEU A 119 16.88 -19.78 6.35
C LEU A 119 17.69 -19.57 5.08
N ASP A 120 17.18 -20.08 3.98
CA ASP A 120 17.73 -19.81 2.66
C ASP A 120 17.24 -18.46 2.14
N ILE A 121 18.07 -17.80 1.34
CA ILE A 121 17.65 -16.59 0.61
C ILE A 121 16.69 -16.97 -0.51
N ILE A 122 15.60 -16.21 -0.63
CA ILE A 122 14.58 -16.41 -1.66
C ILE A 122 15.08 -16.08 -3.07
N ASN A 123 14.33 -16.48 -4.07
CA ASN A 123 14.48 -16.03 -5.45
C ASN A 123 13.09 -15.86 -6.09
N LEU A 124 13.04 -15.42 -7.35
CA LEU A 124 11.77 -15.15 -8.03
C LEU A 124 10.86 -16.40 -8.17
N ASP A 125 11.44 -17.60 -8.13
CA ASP A 125 10.68 -18.87 -8.21
C ASP A 125 10.26 -19.40 -6.84
N SER A 126 10.55 -18.67 -5.75
CA SER A 126 10.12 -19.01 -4.40
C SER A 126 8.65 -18.63 -4.20
N GLY A 127 7.83 -19.55 -3.68
CA GLY A 127 6.40 -19.33 -3.46
C GLY A 127 5.68 -18.86 -4.75
N ASN A 128 4.83 -17.87 -4.61
CA ASN A 128 4.05 -17.29 -5.71
C ASN A 128 4.68 -16.00 -6.31
N LEU A 129 5.96 -15.67 -6.01
CA LEU A 129 6.58 -14.41 -6.48
C LEU A 129 6.56 -14.29 -8.01
N ARG A 130 6.82 -15.37 -8.74
CA ARG A 130 6.78 -15.39 -10.21
C ARG A 130 5.41 -15.01 -10.75
N MET A 131 4.35 -15.50 -10.14
CA MET A 131 2.96 -15.16 -10.50
C MET A 131 2.70 -13.65 -10.31
N TYR A 132 3.10 -13.09 -9.17
CA TYR A 132 2.97 -11.64 -8.92
C TYR A 132 3.79 -10.80 -9.89
N TYR A 133 5.02 -11.24 -10.20
CA TYR A 133 5.87 -10.58 -11.19
C TYR A 133 5.19 -10.54 -12.57
N ASN A 134 4.70 -11.69 -13.06
CA ASN A 134 4.03 -11.79 -14.36
C ASN A 134 2.75 -10.93 -14.40
N ALA A 135 1.92 -10.99 -13.34
CA ALA A 135 0.73 -10.16 -13.23
C ALA A 135 1.06 -8.66 -13.26
N THR A 136 2.12 -8.25 -12.55
CA THR A 136 2.59 -6.85 -12.54
C THR A 136 3.11 -6.44 -13.92
N ALA A 137 3.87 -7.30 -14.62
CA ALA A 137 4.35 -7.03 -15.97
C ALA A 137 3.20 -6.82 -16.96
N ARG A 138 2.17 -7.67 -16.91
CA ARG A 138 0.96 -7.52 -17.74
C ARG A 138 0.20 -6.23 -17.43
N LEU A 139 0.06 -5.87 -16.16
CA LEU A 139 -0.56 -4.60 -15.78
C LEU A 139 0.26 -3.41 -16.25
N ARG A 140 1.62 -3.49 -16.19
CA ARG A 140 2.49 -2.44 -16.68
C ARG A 140 2.31 -2.19 -18.18
N GLU A 141 2.16 -3.26 -18.99
CA GLU A 141 1.85 -3.15 -20.41
C GLU A 141 0.46 -2.53 -20.65
N LEU A 142 -0.56 -2.97 -19.92
CA LEU A 142 -1.93 -2.45 -20.02
C LEU A 142 -2.03 -0.98 -19.55
N GLY A 143 -1.26 -0.60 -18.54
CA GLY A 143 -1.24 0.74 -17.95
C GLY A 143 -0.40 1.76 -18.70
N ASP A 144 0.34 1.34 -19.73
CA ASP A 144 1.27 2.22 -20.42
C ASP A 144 0.57 3.47 -20.99
N GLY A 145 1.10 4.64 -20.65
CA GLY A 145 0.52 5.94 -21.03
C GLY A 145 -0.81 6.29 -20.32
N ILE A 146 -1.40 5.41 -19.49
CA ILE A 146 -2.72 5.61 -18.87
C ILE A 146 -2.61 5.71 -17.35
N CYS A 147 -2.07 4.68 -16.70
CA CYS A 147 -2.09 4.55 -15.24
C CYS A 147 -0.75 4.03 -14.70
N PRO A 148 -0.18 4.64 -13.65
CA PRO A 148 1.00 4.11 -13.01
C PRO A 148 0.72 2.72 -12.41
N VAL A 149 1.70 1.83 -12.53
CA VAL A 149 1.65 0.50 -11.90
C VAL A 149 2.72 0.41 -10.82
N GLY A 150 2.38 -0.23 -9.72
CA GLY A 150 3.27 -0.41 -8.59
C GLY A 150 3.29 -1.84 -8.06
N ALA A 151 4.38 -2.17 -7.37
CA ALA A 151 4.50 -3.34 -6.52
C ALA A 151 4.45 -2.95 -5.04
N SER A 152 3.75 -3.75 -4.25
CA SER A 152 3.67 -3.55 -2.79
C SER A 152 4.64 -4.48 -2.06
N LEU A 153 5.47 -3.88 -1.20
CA LEU A 153 6.39 -4.58 -0.32
C LEU A 153 5.83 -4.64 1.10
N SER A 154 6.22 -5.67 1.83
CA SER A 154 6.11 -5.66 3.29
C SER A 154 7.20 -4.81 3.89
N GLY A 155 6.91 -4.09 4.98
CA GLY A 155 7.97 -3.54 5.81
C GLY A 155 8.74 -4.66 6.55
N PRO A 156 10.02 -4.41 6.87
CA PRO A 156 10.90 -5.43 7.43
C PRO A 156 10.38 -6.04 8.74
N LEU A 157 9.79 -5.23 9.61
CA LEU A 157 9.33 -5.71 10.91
C LEU A 157 8.06 -6.56 10.77
N THR A 158 7.14 -6.17 9.90
CA THR A 158 5.94 -6.96 9.60
C THR A 158 6.30 -8.29 8.94
N LEU A 159 7.24 -8.29 8.01
CA LEU A 159 7.67 -9.53 7.36
C LEU A 159 8.34 -10.48 8.37
N ALA A 160 9.19 -9.96 9.25
CA ALA A 160 9.77 -10.74 10.35
C ALA A 160 8.69 -11.33 11.28
N ALA A 161 7.62 -10.57 11.57
CA ALA A 161 6.49 -11.05 12.37
C ALA A 161 5.70 -12.16 11.68
N PHE A 162 5.57 -12.14 10.34
CA PHE A 162 4.90 -13.22 9.59
C PHE A 162 5.75 -14.51 9.59
N VAL A 163 7.07 -14.37 9.52
CA VAL A 163 7.99 -15.52 9.48
C VAL A 163 8.15 -16.21 10.84
N LEU A 164 8.22 -15.46 11.96
CA LEU A 164 8.49 -15.97 13.31
C LEU A 164 7.23 -16.03 14.21
N GLY A 165 6.24 -15.18 13.94
CA GLY A 165 5.13 -14.91 14.83
C GLY A 165 5.33 -13.61 15.64
N THR A 166 4.28 -12.76 15.65
CA THR A 166 4.34 -11.42 16.25
C THR A 166 4.76 -11.47 17.72
N GLU A 167 4.14 -12.33 18.54
CA GLU A 167 4.45 -12.42 19.96
C GLU A 167 5.89 -12.84 20.21
N LYS A 168 6.39 -13.84 19.46
CA LYS A 168 7.76 -14.35 19.55
C LYS A 168 8.77 -13.27 19.17
N LEU A 169 8.48 -12.51 18.09
CA LEU A 169 9.32 -11.40 17.66
C LEU A 169 9.40 -10.30 18.73
N LEU A 170 8.27 -9.85 19.26
CA LEU A 170 8.24 -8.79 20.29
C LEU A 170 8.98 -9.21 21.56
N LYS A 171 8.86 -10.47 21.97
CA LYS A 171 9.65 -11.03 23.09
C LYS A 171 11.15 -11.06 22.76
N ALA A 172 11.52 -11.45 21.54
CA ALA A 172 12.90 -11.49 21.10
C ALA A 172 13.54 -10.10 21.04
N MET A 173 12.80 -9.07 20.62
CA MET A 173 13.28 -7.67 20.59
C MET A 173 13.75 -7.19 21.98
N ILE A 174 13.20 -7.76 23.07
CA ILE A 174 13.60 -7.44 24.45
C ILE A 174 14.74 -8.33 24.91
N ARG A 175 14.66 -9.64 24.64
CA ARG A 175 15.52 -10.65 25.27
C ARG A 175 16.75 -11.02 24.43
N LYS A 176 16.68 -10.89 23.11
CA LYS A 176 17.69 -11.36 22.15
C LYS A 176 17.93 -10.32 21.03
N PRO A 177 18.28 -9.06 21.38
CA PRO A 177 18.36 -7.97 20.42
C PRO A 177 19.28 -8.24 19.23
N ASP A 178 20.43 -8.89 19.46
CA ASP A 178 21.40 -9.16 18.38
C ASP A 178 20.85 -10.18 17.37
N GLN A 179 20.11 -11.18 17.84
CA GLN A 179 19.43 -12.14 16.94
C GLN A 179 18.34 -11.46 16.14
N VAL A 180 17.59 -10.49 16.72
CA VAL A 180 16.59 -9.71 15.98
C VAL A 180 17.27 -8.89 14.88
N HIS A 181 18.39 -8.24 15.16
CA HIS A 181 19.13 -7.49 14.13
C HIS A 181 19.65 -8.41 13.01
N LYS A 182 20.11 -9.62 13.36
CA LYS A 182 20.50 -10.62 12.37
C LYS A 182 19.32 -11.04 11.51
N PHE A 183 18.16 -11.29 12.12
CA PHE A 183 16.95 -11.64 11.41
C PHE A 183 16.47 -10.52 10.49
N LEU A 184 16.44 -9.28 10.96
CA LEU A 184 16.03 -8.13 10.13
C LEU A 184 16.98 -7.87 8.96
N LYS A 185 18.27 -8.19 9.08
CA LYS A 185 19.22 -8.17 7.95
C LYS A 185 18.88 -9.23 6.91
N TYR A 186 18.57 -10.45 7.33
CA TYR A 186 18.10 -11.51 6.43
C TYR A 186 16.83 -11.07 5.68
N ILE A 187 15.86 -10.49 6.40
CA ILE A 187 14.62 -9.95 5.80
C ILE A 187 14.94 -8.84 4.79
N GLU A 188 15.87 -7.95 5.12
CA GLU A 188 16.33 -6.88 4.21
C GLU A 188 16.93 -7.45 2.93
N GLU A 189 17.74 -8.51 3.00
CA GLU A 189 18.30 -9.20 1.83
C GLU A 189 17.20 -9.81 0.95
N CYS A 190 16.20 -10.46 1.55
CA CYS A 190 15.05 -10.98 0.80
C CYS A 190 14.25 -9.88 0.10
N LEU A 191 14.01 -8.75 0.77
CA LEU A 191 13.30 -7.60 0.18
C LEU A 191 14.10 -6.98 -0.97
N LYS A 192 15.42 -6.87 -0.85
CA LYS A 192 16.29 -6.36 -1.92
C LYS A 192 16.22 -7.22 -3.17
N LEU A 193 16.15 -8.53 -3.03
CA LEU A 193 15.93 -9.44 -4.16
C LEU A 193 14.60 -9.19 -4.88
N VAL A 194 13.53 -9.00 -4.12
CA VAL A 194 12.22 -8.65 -4.72
C VAL A 194 12.31 -7.31 -5.45
N ILE A 195 12.97 -6.31 -4.86
CA ILE A 195 13.18 -5.00 -5.48
C ILE A 195 14.00 -5.14 -6.76
N ASP A 196 15.11 -5.89 -6.75
CA ASP A 196 15.97 -6.12 -7.94
C ASP A 196 15.19 -6.74 -9.09
N GLU A 197 14.32 -7.71 -8.81
CA GLU A 197 13.52 -8.33 -9.87
C GLU A 197 12.42 -7.39 -10.38
N PHE A 198 11.60 -6.82 -9.48
CA PHE A 198 10.45 -6.03 -9.88
C PHE A 198 10.85 -4.66 -10.47
N SER A 199 11.99 -4.09 -10.10
CA SER A 199 12.49 -2.82 -10.69
C SER A 199 12.78 -2.92 -12.20
N LYS A 200 12.99 -4.13 -12.73
CA LYS A 200 13.15 -4.36 -14.18
C LYS A 200 11.89 -4.01 -14.99
N LEU A 201 10.74 -3.89 -14.34
CA LEU A 201 9.45 -3.57 -14.97
C LEU A 201 9.18 -2.07 -15.10
N ASP A 202 10.09 -1.18 -14.66
CA ASP A 202 9.87 0.28 -14.60
C ASP A 202 8.55 0.65 -13.90
N ILE A 203 8.37 0.20 -12.69
CA ILE A 203 7.20 0.43 -11.84
C ILE A 203 7.55 1.28 -10.63
N SER A 204 6.54 1.69 -9.86
CA SER A 204 6.70 2.29 -8.53
C SER A 204 6.64 1.23 -7.44
N PHE A 205 7.09 1.60 -6.23
CA PHE A 205 6.99 0.74 -5.06
C PHE A 205 6.21 1.41 -3.93
N SER A 206 5.48 0.59 -3.18
CA SER A 206 4.91 0.95 -1.90
C SER A 206 5.41 -0.03 -0.83
N MET A 207 5.58 0.43 0.40
CA MET A 207 5.96 -0.40 1.53
C MET A 207 4.98 -0.18 2.69
N ALA A 208 4.47 -1.27 3.27
CA ALA A 208 3.58 -1.23 4.43
C ALA A 208 4.18 -2.00 5.61
N ASP A 209 4.33 -1.33 6.77
CA ASP A 209 4.88 -1.93 7.99
C ASP A 209 3.97 -1.77 9.22
N PRO A 210 2.80 -2.44 9.26
CA PRO A 210 1.83 -2.34 10.35
C PRO A 210 2.42 -2.61 11.76
N ILE A 211 3.36 -3.55 11.88
CA ILE A 211 4.00 -3.88 13.16
C ILE A 211 4.90 -2.75 13.68
N ALA A 212 5.36 -1.86 12.80
CA ALA A 212 6.17 -0.70 13.19
C ALA A 212 5.38 0.43 13.88
N SER A 213 4.07 0.30 14.02
CA SER A 213 3.21 1.33 14.62
C SER A 213 3.45 1.50 16.13
N ASN A 214 3.17 2.70 16.65
CA ASN A 214 3.22 2.96 18.09
C ASN A 214 2.07 2.30 18.86
N THR A 215 1.08 1.77 18.17
CA THR A 215 0.05 0.89 18.73
C THR A 215 0.65 -0.48 19.11
N MET A 216 1.66 -0.95 18.37
CA MET A 216 2.30 -2.25 18.56
C MET A 216 3.61 -2.16 19.33
N ILE A 217 4.45 -1.16 19.06
CA ILE A 217 5.78 -1.01 19.64
C ILE A 217 6.03 0.41 20.17
N SER A 218 6.92 0.52 21.17
CA SER A 218 7.30 1.83 21.68
C SER A 218 8.14 2.62 20.65
N PRO A 219 8.20 3.97 20.75
CA PRO A 219 9.08 4.79 19.92
C PRO A 219 10.56 4.39 20.01
N ARG A 220 11.02 3.93 21.17
CA ARG A 220 12.39 3.39 21.35
C ARG A 220 12.61 2.12 20.54
N MET A 221 11.61 1.22 20.49
CA MET A 221 11.68 0.00 19.69
C MET A 221 11.59 0.33 18.21
N TYR A 222 10.71 1.28 17.80
CA TYR A 222 10.66 1.79 16.45
C TYR A 222 12.06 2.27 15.99
N LYS A 223 12.65 3.19 16.73
CA LYS A 223 13.98 3.74 16.42
C LYS A 223 15.07 2.66 16.30
N LYS A 224 14.97 1.59 17.10
CA LYS A 224 15.98 0.52 17.12
C LYS A 224 15.76 -0.53 16.04
N TYR A 225 14.52 -0.94 15.78
CA TYR A 225 14.21 -2.14 14.99
C TYR A 225 13.42 -1.88 13.70
N ALA A 226 12.65 -0.80 13.60
CA ALA A 226 11.91 -0.45 12.38
C ALA A 226 12.67 0.58 11.53
N PHE A 227 12.96 1.74 12.11
CA PHE A 227 13.55 2.89 11.40
C PHE A 227 14.77 2.53 10.53
N PRO A 228 15.84 1.86 11.03
CA PRO A 228 17.04 1.65 10.22
C PRO A 228 16.77 0.74 9.01
N TYR A 229 15.94 -0.28 9.18
CA TYR A 229 15.65 -1.23 8.11
C TYR A 229 14.64 -0.67 7.11
N SER A 230 13.61 0.04 7.57
CA SER A 230 12.68 0.73 6.67
C SER A 230 13.40 1.79 5.84
N LYS A 231 14.34 2.55 6.47
CA LYS A 231 15.17 3.51 5.74
C LYS A 231 16.02 2.82 4.68
N ASN A 232 16.74 1.74 5.03
CA ASN A 232 17.58 1.01 4.09
C ASN A 232 16.78 0.50 2.88
N ILE A 233 15.56 0.00 3.09
CA ILE A 233 14.71 -0.47 1.98
C ILE A 233 14.24 0.70 1.11
N CYS A 234 13.83 1.84 1.69
CA CYS A 234 13.46 3.01 0.91
C CYS A 234 14.64 3.55 0.09
N ASP A 235 15.81 3.68 0.71
CA ASP A 235 17.06 4.10 0.04
C ASP A 235 17.40 3.15 -1.12
N TYR A 236 17.24 1.83 -0.92
CA TYR A 236 17.53 0.85 -1.95
C TYR A 236 16.53 0.92 -3.11
N VAL A 237 15.25 1.15 -2.86
CA VAL A 237 14.27 1.39 -3.91
C VAL A 237 14.66 2.62 -4.74
N ILE A 238 15.08 3.70 -4.11
CA ILE A 238 15.53 4.92 -4.80
C ILE A 238 16.78 4.63 -5.63
N GLU A 239 17.76 3.90 -5.07
CA GLU A 239 18.98 3.50 -5.81
C GLU A 239 18.65 2.72 -7.07
N LYS A 240 17.70 1.77 -7.00
CA LYS A 240 17.36 0.91 -8.14
C LYS A 240 16.44 1.56 -9.17
N THR A 241 15.57 2.46 -8.75
CA THR A 241 14.50 3.00 -9.62
C THR A 241 14.59 4.48 -9.90
N GLY A 242 15.37 5.24 -9.13
CA GLY A 242 15.36 6.71 -9.13
C GLY A 242 14.06 7.32 -8.57
N LYS A 243 13.14 6.52 -8.04
CA LYS A 243 11.82 6.95 -7.55
C LYS A 243 11.70 6.63 -6.06
N ALA A 244 11.23 7.58 -5.26
CA ALA A 244 10.95 7.33 -3.84
C ALA A 244 9.67 6.49 -3.68
N PRO A 245 9.68 5.43 -2.85
CA PRO A 245 8.49 4.62 -2.61
C PRO A 245 7.44 5.38 -1.80
N SER A 246 6.21 4.89 -1.74
CA SER A 246 5.27 5.27 -0.69
C SER A 246 5.49 4.41 0.55
N TYR A 247 5.23 4.98 1.74
CA TYR A 247 5.37 4.29 3.02
C TYR A 247 4.08 4.37 3.81
N HIS A 248 3.60 3.21 4.28
CA HIS A 248 2.40 3.10 5.11
C HIS A 248 2.71 2.42 6.43
N VAL A 249 2.19 2.99 7.50
CA VAL A 249 2.18 2.36 8.83
C VAL A 249 0.78 2.47 9.39
N CYS A 250 0.12 1.32 9.64
CA CYS A 250 -1.20 1.29 10.28
C CYS A 250 -1.14 1.79 11.72
N GLY A 251 -2.28 2.27 12.23
CA GLY A 251 -2.43 2.75 13.60
C GLY A 251 -1.66 4.03 13.89
N ASN A 252 -1.45 4.31 15.16
CA ASN A 252 -0.82 5.56 15.60
C ASN A 252 0.69 5.55 15.41
N THR A 253 1.26 6.61 14.81
CA THR A 253 2.70 6.77 14.57
C THR A 253 3.26 8.07 15.13
N GLU A 254 2.43 8.91 15.77
CA GLU A 254 2.78 10.28 16.14
C GLU A 254 4.09 10.38 16.95
N LYS A 255 4.29 9.46 17.88
CA LYS A 255 5.50 9.45 18.74
C LYS A 255 6.79 9.06 18.01
N SER A 256 6.69 8.57 16.78
CA SER A 256 7.83 8.18 15.94
C SER A 256 8.06 9.11 14.74
N TRP A 257 7.29 10.18 14.58
CA TRP A 257 7.36 11.07 13.42
C TRP A 257 8.75 11.68 13.18
N GLU A 258 9.48 12.02 14.25
CA GLU A 258 10.84 12.56 14.12
C GLU A 258 11.84 11.57 13.49
N ASP A 259 11.60 10.27 13.63
CA ASP A 259 12.40 9.26 12.96
C ASP A 259 11.82 8.92 11.58
N ILE A 260 10.48 8.83 11.44
CA ILE A 260 9.80 8.62 10.15
C ILE A 260 10.19 9.70 9.14
N LYS A 261 10.24 10.96 9.57
CA LYS A 261 10.61 12.11 8.72
C LYS A 261 12.00 12.03 8.10
N LYS A 262 12.89 11.18 8.63
CA LYS A 262 14.26 10.97 8.13
C LYS A 262 14.38 9.86 7.09
N ILE A 263 13.29 9.16 6.81
CA ILE A 263 13.24 8.12 5.78
C ILE A 263 12.91 8.79 4.45
N ASP A 264 13.66 8.49 3.41
CA ASP A 264 13.45 9.04 2.08
C ASP A 264 12.35 8.25 1.34
N PHE A 265 11.09 8.65 1.54
CA PHE A 265 9.93 8.19 0.78
C PHE A 265 9.18 9.39 0.18
N GLY A 266 8.39 9.16 -0.88
CA GLY A 266 7.68 10.24 -1.56
C GLY A 266 6.32 10.56 -0.95
N LEU A 267 5.61 9.53 -0.47
CA LEU A 267 4.23 9.62 0.02
C LEU A 267 4.08 8.86 1.34
N PHE A 268 3.64 9.54 2.38
CA PHE A 268 3.27 8.91 3.66
C PHE A 268 1.78 8.61 3.69
N SER A 269 1.43 7.34 3.64
CA SER A 269 0.05 6.87 3.81
C SER A 269 -0.25 6.66 5.29
N ILE A 270 -1.25 7.36 5.81
CA ILE A 270 -1.59 7.40 7.23
C ILE A 270 -2.91 6.68 7.53
N ASP A 271 -2.96 6.04 8.67
CA ASP A 271 -4.14 5.38 9.20
C ASP A 271 -5.24 6.39 9.62
N ASN A 272 -6.49 5.95 9.68
CA ASN A 272 -7.61 6.78 10.15
C ASN A 272 -7.52 7.14 11.66
N GLU A 273 -6.70 6.43 12.47
CA GLU A 273 -6.40 6.81 13.85
C GLU A 273 -5.55 8.09 13.96
N MET A 274 -4.94 8.53 12.85
CA MET A 274 -4.09 9.71 12.83
C MET A 274 -4.90 10.99 12.62
N ASP A 275 -4.53 12.05 13.34
CA ASP A 275 -5.03 13.39 13.06
C ASP A 275 -4.38 13.93 11.78
N ILE A 276 -5.16 13.98 10.69
CA ILE A 276 -4.65 14.41 9.38
C ILE A 276 -4.17 15.87 9.40
N GLU A 277 -4.79 16.76 10.19
CA GLU A 277 -4.39 18.16 10.24
C GLU A 277 -3.01 18.31 10.89
N LYS A 278 -2.78 17.61 12.02
CA LYS A 278 -1.47 17.57 12.67
C LYS A 278 -0.42 16.92 11.77
N THR A 279 -0.78 15.83 11.09
CA THR A 279 0.13 15.12 10.19
C THR A 279 0.56 16.03 9.04
N CYS A 280 -0.41 16.69 8.38
CA CYS A 280 -0.10 17.61 7.29
C CYS A 280 0.75 18.80 7.74
N GLU A 281 0.54 19.31 8.94
CA GLU A 281 1.37 20.41 9.47
C GLU A 281 2.80 19.92 9.78
N PHE A 282 2.96 18.73 10.37
CA PHE A 282 4.29 18.19 10.73
C PHE A 282 5.13 17.83 9.51
N PHE A 283 4.53 17.19 8.50
CA PHE A 283 5.22 16.74 7.29
C PHE A 283 5.17 17.76 6.14
N LYS A 284 4.55 18.90 6.34
CA LYS A 284 4.18 19.92 5.35
C LYS A 284 5.16 20.10 4.18
N THR A 285 6.46 20.27 4.49
CA THR A 285 7.51 20.58 3.52
C THR A 285 8.39 19.39 3.14
N THR A 286 8.17 18.23 3.76
CA THR A 286 9.07 17.07 3.61
C THR A 286 8.45 15.96 2.77
N HIS A 287 7.20 15.57 3.02
CA HIS A 287 6.56 14.43 2.39
C HIS A 287 5.14 14.76 1.94
N ALA A 288 4.70 14.18 0.83
CA ALA A 288 3.29 14.15 0.47
C ALA A 288 2.52 13.23 1.45
N ILE A 289 1.24 13.49 1.66
CA ILE A 289 0.38 12.70 2.56
C ILE A 289 -0.72 12.01 1.75
N ALA A 290 -0.96 10.74 2.04
CA ALA A 290 -2.16 10.00 1.60
C ALA A 290 -3.01 9.60 2.81
N GLY A 291 -4.31 9.78 2.71
CA GLY A 291 -5.22 9.40 3.79
C GLY A 291 -6.45 10.32 3.89
N ASN A 292 -7.24 10.22 4.90
CA ASN A 292 -7.32 9.10 5.88
C ASN A 292 -8.76 8.91 6.32
N VAL A 293 -9.67 8.88 5.31
CA VAL A 293 -11.09 8.63 5.59
C VAL A 293 -11.23 7.28 6.28
N ASP A 294 -12.04 7.22 7.36
CA ASP A 294 -12.24 5.97 8.10
C ASP A 294 -12.89 4.92 7.19
N PRO A 295 -12.19 3.79 6.92
CA PRO A 295 -12.68 2.75 6.02
C PRO A 295 -13.89 2.00 6.58
N VAL A 296 -14.01 1.90 7.90
CA VAL A 296 -15.05 1.11 8.58
C VAL A 296 -16.25 1.98 8.95
N ALA A 297 -16.03 3.01 9.79
CA ALA A 297 -17.13 3.82 10.32
C ALA A 297 -17.75 4.72 9.25
N ILE A 298 -16.94 5.26 8.34
CA ILE A 298 -17.41 6.23 7.35
C ILE A 298 -17.71 5.57 6.01
N ILE A 299 -16.74 4.89 5.38
CA ILE A 299 -16.96 4.38 4.02
C ILE A 299 -17.82 3.11 4.03
N CYS A 300 -17.54 2.15 4.91
CA CYS A 300 -18.29 0.90 4.92
C CYS A 300 -19.71 1.07 5.51
N ASN A 301 -19.81 1.73 6.67
CA ASN A 301 -21.04 1.77 7.46
C ASN A 301 -21.75 3.15 7.46
N GLY A 302 -21.11 4.19 6.90
CA GLY A 302 -21.67 5.53 6.88
C GLY A 302 -22.67 5.76 5.75
N THR A 303 -23.32 6.92 5.80
CA THR A 303 -24.18 7.42 4.73
C THR A 303 -23.36 8.18 3.68
N LYS A 304 -23.95 8.41 2.50
CA LYS A 304 -23.32 9.23 1.46
C LYS A 304 -22.96 10.63 1.96
N ASP A 305 -23.81 11.24 2.77
CA ASP A 305 -23.54 12.57 3.34
C ASP A 305 -22.36 12.54 4.32
N MET A 306 -22.24 11.51 5.16
CA MET A 306 -21.09 11.33 6.06
C MET A 306 -19.80 11.16 5.25
N ILE A 307 -19.82 10.35 4.20
CA ILE A 307 -18.67 10.14 3.30
C ILE A 307 -18.27 11.47 2.64
N GLU A 308 -19.23 12.21 2.10
CA GLU A 308 -18.98 13.52 1.44
C GLU A 308 -18.36 14.53 2.41
N GLN A 309 -18.87 14.65 3.62
CA GLN A 309 -18.35 15.56 4.64
C GLN A 309 -16.93 15.20 5.05
N GLU A 310 -16.65 13.90 5.25
CA GLU A 310 -15.33 13.45 5.67
C GLU A 310 -14.29 13.60 4.56
N VAL A 311 -14.67 13.33 3.30
CA VAL A 311 -13.82 13.60 2.12
C VAL A 311 -13.47 15.10 2.06
N ILE A 312 -14.45 15.99 2.25
CA ILE A 312 -14.21 17.44 2.27
C ILE A 312 -13.23 17.82 3.39
N ARG A 313 -13.39 17.25 4.60
CA ARG A 313 -12.52 17.48 5.75
C ARG A 313 -11.07 17.06 5.41
N CYS A 314 -10.91 15.85 4.91
CA CYS A 314 -9.59 15.31 4.56
C CYS A 314 -8.91 16.15 3.47
N ILE A 315 -9.63 16.56 2.42
CA ILE A 315 -9.05 17.39 1.36
C ILE A 315 -8.66 18.78 1.88
N LYS A 316 -9.48 19.40 2.75
CA LYS A 316 -9.15 20.70 3.37
C LYS A 316 -7.88 20.62 4.22
N ALA A 317 -7.72 19.54 4.98
CA ALA A 317 -6.50 19.29 5.73
C ALA A 317 -5.30 19.05 4.80
N GLY A 318 -5.48 18.16 3.79
CA GLY A 318 -4.45 17.79 2.82
C GLY A 318 -3.95 18.97 1.98
N LYS A 319 -4.77 20.00 1.75
CA LYS A 319 -4.35 21.24 1.08
C LYS A 319 -3.16 21.92 1.76
N LYS A 320 -2.94 21.70 3.06
CA LYS A 320 -1.81 22.25 3.81
C LYS A 320 -0.48 21.58 3.47
N CYS A 321 -0.49 20.41 2.85
CA CYS A 321 0.70 19.64 2.48
C CYS A 321 1.33 20.20 1.20
N GLU A 322 2.44 20.92 1.30
CA GLU A 322 3.14 21.56 0.17
C GLU A 322 3.72 20.53 -0.82
N LYS A 323 4.02 19.31 -0.36
CA LYS A 323 4.53 18.22 -1.20
C LYS A 323 3.43 17.46 -1.92
N GLY A 324 2.16 17.73 -1.62
CA GLY A 324 1.00 17.13 -2.25
C GLY A 324 0.17 16.26 -1.31
N TYR A 325 -1.04 15.97 -1.77
CA TYR A 325 -2.01 15.16 -1.04
C TYR A 325 -2.75 14.19 -1.97
N VAL A 326 -2.90 12.95 -1.52
CA VAL A 326 -3.69 11.91 -2.19
C VAL A 326 -4.86 11.53 -1.28
N LEU A 327 -6.08 11.57 -1.81
CA LEU A 327 -7.27 11.16 -1.06
C LEU A 327 -7.37 9.64 -1.05
N THR A 328 -7.27 9.05 0.16
CA THR A 328 -7.45 7.61 0.35
C THR A 328 -8.23 7.33 1.62
N PRO A 329 -8.79 6.13 1.81
CA PRO A 329 -9.08 5.62 3.15
C PRO A 329 -7.81 5.51 3.97
N GLY A 330 -7.93 5.38 5.29
CA GLY A 330 -6.77 5.16 6.18
C GLY A 330 -6.18 3.75 6.06
N CYS A 331 -6.95 2.79 5.59
CA CYS A 331 -6.54 1.40 5.33
C CYS A 331 -7.46 0.78 4.28
N ASN A 332 -7.24 -0.50 3.91
CA ASN A 332 -8.09 -1.23 2.98
C ASN A 332 -9.55 -1.23 3.44
N LEU A 333 -10.46 -1.13 2.47
CA LEU A 333 -11.90 -1.19 2.73
C LEU A 333 -12.32 -2.61 3.17
N PRO A 334 -13.24 -2.74 4.14
CA PRO A 334 -13.87 -4.02 4.46
C PRO A 334 -14.53 -4.66 3.25
N LEU A 335 -14.49 -6.00 3.15
CA LEU A 335 -15.12 -6.75 2.05
C LEU A 335 -16.62 -6.49 1.91
N SER A 336 -17.28 -6.13 3.00
CA SER A 336 -18.72 -5.79 3.05
C SER A 336 -19.05 -4.40 2.54
N THR A 337 -18.05 -3.56 2.23
CA THR A 337 -18.30 -2.20 1.73
C THR A 337 -19.10 -2.24 0.42
N SER A 338 -20.23 -1.52 0.38
CA SER A 338 -21.08 -1.49 -0.80
C SER A 338 -20.44 -0.68 -1.94
N ASP A 339 -20.79 -1.02 -3.18
CA ASP A 339 -20.35 -0.26 -4.34
C ASP A 339 -20.86 1.17 -4.33
N GLU A 340 -22.07 1.39 -3.78
CA GLU A 340 -22.67 2.72 -3.65
C GLU A 340 -21.85 3.65 -2.74
N ASN A 341 -21.26 3.10 -1.67
CA ASN A 341 -20.41 3.88 -0.77
C ASN A 341 -19.02 4.13 -1.37
N ILE A 342 -18.46 3.17 -2.11
CA ILE A 342 -17.22 3.38 -2.86
C ILE A 342 -17.42 4.45 -3.94
N ASP A 343 -18.53 4.38 -4.69
CA ASP A 343 -18.91 5.39 -5.67
C ASP A 343 -19.08 6.78 -5.02
N ALA A 344 -19.71 6.84 -3.82
CA ALA A 344 -19.88 8.10 -3.08
C ALA A 344 -18.54 8.72 -2.68
N PHE A 345 -17.58 7.90 -2.22
CA PHE A 345 -16.22 8.34 -1.89
C PHE A 345 -15.50 8.90 -3.12
N MET A 346 -15.49 8.16 -4.23
CA MET A 346 -14.84 8.58 -5.48
C MET A 346 -15.50 9.83 -6.08
N ASP A 347 -16.84 9.90 -6.06
CA ASP A 347 -17.59 11.04 -6.59
C ASP A 347 -17.41 12.30 -5.75
N ALA A 348 -17.36 12.16 -4.42
CA ALA A 348 -17.04 13.29 -3.53
C ALA A 348 -15.64 13.84 -3.81
N GLY A 349 -14.64 12.96 -3.96
CA GLY A 349 -13.29 13.37 -4.36
C GLY A 349 -13.27 14.12 -5.71
N ARG A 350 -13.96 13.62 -6.74
CA ARG A 350 -14.10 14.29 -8.03
C ARG A 350 -14.78 15.66 -7.93
N LYS A 351 -15.86 15.73 -7.15
CA LYS A 351 -16.70 16.93 -7.03
C LYS A 351 -16.02 18.08 -6.30
N TYR A 352 -15.27 17.75 -5.22
CA TYR A 352 -14.80 18.76 -4.28
C TYR A 352 -13.32 19.07 -4.37
N SER A 353 -12.45 18.12 -4.78
CA SER A 353 -11.02 18.29 -4.64
C SER A 353 -10.47 19.53 -5.36
N LYS A 354 -10.78 19.69 -6.65
CA LYS A 354 -10.30 20.86 -7.40
C LYS A 354 -10.82 22.17 -6.82
N LYS A 355 -12.09 22.21 -6.39
CA LYS A 355 -12.71 23.40 -5.82
C LYS A 355 -12.04 23.82 -4.51
N ILE A 356 -11.73 22.85 -3.64
CA ILE A 356 -11.05 23.11 -2.37
C ILE A 356 -9.61 23.53 -2.62
N MET A 357 -8.88 22.83 -3.49
CA MET A 357 -7.49 23.19 -3.81
C MET A 357 -7.37 24.60 -4.39
N ASP A 358 -8.31 25.00 -5.23
CA ASP A 358 -8.38 26.37 -5.80
C ASP A 358 -8.89 27.42 -4.80
N GLY A 359 -9.33 27.04 -3.61
CA GLY A 359 -9.87 27.98 -2.61
C GLY A 359 -11.26 28.50 -2.92
N LYS A 360 -12.06 27.76 -3.71
CA LYS A 360 -13.42 28.14 -4.11
C LYS A 360 -14.48 27.73 -3.07
N ILE A 361 -14.14 26.80 -2.16
CA ILE A 361 -14.98 26.33 -1.04
C ILE A 361 -14.12 25.94 0.17
#